data_9c2c6cf25e9be142bfb83630351d78f7
#
_entry.id   9c2c6cf25e9be142bfb83630351d78f7
#
_cell.length_a   1.000
_cell.length_b   1.000
_cell.length_c   1.000
_cell.angle_alpha   90.00
_cell.angle_beta   90.00
_cell.angle_gamma   90.00
#
_symmetry.space_group_name_H-M   'P 1'
#
loop_
_entity.id
_entity.type
_entity.pdbx_description
1 polymer ?
#
loop_
_entity_poly.entity_id
_entity_poly.type
_entity_poly.pdbx_seq_one_letter_code
_entity_poly.pdbx_strand_id
1 'polypeptide(L)'
;MGPEKPRAVIAAARANGVGVMGIRAVQAGALTSAIDRPLPDDHPEMRDYRRAEGFRRLAAELQTNPASLAHRYALRLDIDTLVLGVKNRQELVDCVAAAAAGPLPAELVMQIDRSVNRDGD
;
A
#
# COMPACT_ATOMS: atom_id res chain seq x y z
N MET A 1 10.90 6.51 1.47
CA MET A 1 10.60 7.13 0.16
C MET A 1 9.16 7.60 0.16
N GLY A 2 8.92 8.86 -0.09
CA GLY A 2 7.59 9.43 -0.12
C GLY A 2 6.83 9.10 -1.40
N PRO A 3 5.53 9.42 -1.47
CA PRO A 3 4.68 9.08 -2.62
C PRO A 3 4.95 9.93 -3.87
N GLU A 4 5.70 11.02 -3.77
CA GLU A 4 5.90 11.97 -4.87
C GLU A 4 6.70 11.37 -6.03
N LYS A 5 7.77 10.62 -5.73
CA LYS A 5 8.64 10.04 -6.74
C LYS A 5 7.93 9.00 -7.61
N PRO A 6 7.19 8.02 -7.02
CA PRO A 6 6.39 7.10 -7.82
C PRO A 6 5.34 7.80 -8.68
N ARG A 7 4.70 8.84 -8.16
CA ARG A 7 3.70 9.60 -8.92
C ARG A 7 4.31 10.31 -10.11
N ALA A 8 5.52 10.85 -9.96
CA ALA A 8 6.23 11.48 -11.07
C ALA A 8 6.56 10.49 -12.18
N VAL A 9 6.98 9.28 -11.83
CA VAL A 9 7.25 8.20 -12.79
C VAL A 9 5.96 7.81 -13.53
N ILE A 10 4.85 7.65 -12.81
CA ILE A 10 3.56 7.32 -13.40
C ILE A 10 3.11 8.42 -14.38
N ALA A 11 3.25 9.67 -13.98
CA ALA A 11 2.88 10.81 -14.84
C ALA A 11 3.71 10.83 -16.12
N ALA A 12 5.02 10.56 -16.02
CA ALA A 12 5.89 10.48 -17.19
C ALA A 12 5.50 9.34 -18.12
N ALA A 13 5.15 8.17 -17.56
CA ALA A 13 4.68 7.04 -18.36
C ALA A 13 3.39 7.38 -19.09
N ARG A 14 2.44 8.02 -18.42
CA ARG A 14 1.18 8.45 -19.04
C ARG A 14 1.41 9.43 -20.17
N ALA A 15 2.29 10.41 -19.96
CA ALA A 15 2.62 11.41 -20.97
C ALA A 15 3.22 10.79 -22.23
N ASN A 16 3.84 9.62 -22.11
CA ASN A 16 4.49 8.92 -23.22
C ASN A 16 3.66 7.72 -23.73
N GLY A 17 2.42 7.57 -23.30
CA GLY A 17 1.54 6.50 -23.75
C GLY A 17 1.97 5.10 -23.29
N VAL A 18 2.70 5.01 -22.18
CA VAL A 18 3.20 3.74 -21.63
C VAL A 18 2.23 3.23 -20.56
N GLY A 19 1.86 1.94 -20.66
CA GLY A 19 1.04 1.30 -19.65
C GLY A 19 1.81 1.11 -18.33
N VAL A 20 1.11 1.12 -17.20
CA VAL A 20 1.71 1.04 -15.87
C VAL A 20 1.10 -0.13 -15.10
N MET A 21 1.96 -1.03 -14.62
CA MET A 21 1.57 -2.11 -13.70
C MET A 21 2.13 -1.78 -12.32
N GLY A 22 1.24 -1.69 -11.33
CA GLY A 22 1.64 -1.50 -9.94
C GLY A 22 1.98 -2.82 -9.27
N ILE A 23 3.02 -2.82 -8.45
CA ILE A 23 3.43 -4.00 -7.68
C ILE A 23 3.75 -3.58 -6.24
N ARG A 24 3.84 -4.58 -5.36
CA ARG A 24 4.26 -4.40 -3.97
C ARG A 24 3.36 -3.41 -3.20
N ALA A 25 2.07 -3.48 -3.43
CA ALA A 25 1.12 -2.59 -2.75
C ALA A 25 1.25 -2.63 -1.22
N VAL A 26 1.59 -3.79 -0.65
CA VAL A 26 1.77 -3.96 0.81
C VAL A 26 3.23 -3.90 1.25
N GLN A 27 4.15 -3.51 0.36
CA GLN A 27 5.56 -3.30 0.67
C GLN A 27 6.21 -4.51 1.34
N ALA A 28 6.07 -5.68 0.73
CA ALA A 28 6.62 -6.96 1.24
C ALA A 28 6.12 -7.29 2.66
N GLY A 29 4.90 -6.89 2.98
CA GLY A 29 4.28 -7.13 4.27
C GLY A 29 4.34 -5.97 5.25
N ALA A 30 5.10 -4.90 4.94
CA ALA A 30 5.21 -3.76 5.84
C ALA A 30 3.87 -3.09 6.12
N LEU A 31 2.96 -3.08 5.17
CA LEU A 31 1.64 -2.46 5.28
C LEU A 31 0.54 -3.48 5.64
N THR A 32 0.91 -4.62 6.21
CA THR A 32 -0.04 -5.62 6.68
C THR A 32 -0.08 -5.64 8.21
N SER A 33 -0.99 -6.44 8.79
CA SER A 33 -1.12 -6.55 10.23
C SER A 33 0.09 -7.21 10.90
N ALA A 34 0.81 -8.07 10.16
CA ALA A 34 2.00 -8.76 10.70
C ALA A 34 2.87 -9.26 9.55
N ILE A 35 4.19 -9.27 9.77
CA ILE A 35 5.09 -9.97 8.87
C ILE A 35 4.99 -11.47 9.18
N ASP A 36 4.78 -12.26 8.15
CA ASP A 36 4.41 -13.67 8.26
C ASP A 36 5.59 -14.63 8.22
N ARG A 37 6.81 -14.12 8.30
CA ARG A 37 8.01 -14.93 8.31
C ARG A 37 9.01 -14.40 9.34
N PRO A 38 9.85 -15.29 9.92
CA PRO A 38 10.84 -14.84 10.89
C PRO A 38 11.94 -14.03 10.19
N LEU A 39 12.17 -12.82 10.68
CA LEU A 39 13.22 -11.93 10.18
C LEU A 39 14.01 -11.35 11.35
N PRO A 40 15.33 -11.14 11.19
CA PRO A 40 16.11 -10.41 12.20
C PRO A 40 15.55 -8.99 12.41
N ASP A 41 15.71 -8.46 13.62
CA ASP A 41 15.21 -7.13 13.97
C ASP A 41 15.82 -6.03 13.10
N ASP A 42 17.04 -6.20 12.62
CA ASP A 42 17.73 -5.24 11.77
C ASP A 42 17.46 -5.43 10.28
N HIS A 43 16.63 -6.41 9.90
CA HIS A 43 16.30 -6.65 8.51
C HIS A 43 15.56 -5.42 7.92
N PRO A 44 15.88 -5.03 6.66
CA PRO A 44 15.23 -3.87 6.04
C PRO A 44 13.70 -3.94 6.05
N GLU A 45 13.12 -5.12 5.80
CA GLU A 45 11.66 -5.29 5.81
C GLU A 45 11.07 -5.10 7.21
N MET A 46 11.80 -5.46 8.27
CA MET A 46 11.36 -5.19 9.64
C MET A 46 11.41 -3.70 9.96
N ARG A 47 12.40 -2.98 9.44
CA ARG A 47 12.44 -1.52 9.57
C ARG A 47 11.26 -0.87 8.87
N ASP A 48 10.93 -1.32 7.67
CA ASP A 48 9.77 -0.83 6.93
C ASP A 48 8.47 -1.12 7.68
N TYR A 49 8.37 -2.31 8.26
CA TYR A 49 7.21 -2.68 9.07
C TYR A 49 7.03 -1.75 10.26
N ARG A 50 8.12 -1.45 10.98
CA ARG A 50 8.05 -0.53 12.12
C ARG A 50 7.68 0.89 11.70
N ARG A 51 8.21 1.36 10.56
CA ARG A 51 7.89 2.68 10.02
C ARG A 51 6.43 2.81 9.62
N ALA A 52 5.79 1.71 9.30
CA ALA A 52 4.39 1.69 8.88
C ALA A 52 3.40 1.59 10.03
N GLU A 53 3.85 1.73 11.28
CA GLU A 53 2.96 1.64 12.44
C GLU A 53 1.84 2.69 12.39
N GLY A 54 2.15 3.92 11.98
CA GLY A 54 1.15 4.97 11.82
C GLY A 54 0.07 4.60 10.83
N PHE A 55 0.44 3.94 9.75
CA PHE A 55 -0.50 3.42 8.75
C PHE A 55 -1.42 2.35 9.35
N ARG A 56 -0.87 1.40 10.12
CA ARG A 56 -1.67 0.36 10.76
C ARG A 56 -2.61 0.95 11.82
N ARG A 57 -2.15 1.97 12.53
CA ARG A 57 -3.00 2.68 13.51
C ARG A 57 -4.17 3.36 12.81
N LEU A 58 -3.93 4.02 11.68
CA LEU A 58 -4.99 4.63 10.88
C LEU A 58 -5.98 3.58 10.39
N ALA A 59 -5.49 2.43 9.91
CA ALA A 59 -6.36 1.34 9.47
C ALA A 59 -7.26 0.86 10.62
N ALA A 60 -6.73 0.74 11.82
CA ALA A 60 -7.50 0.35 13.00
C ALA A 60 -8.59 1.39 13.33
N GLU A 61 -8.26 2.67 13.26
CA GLU A 61 -9.23 3.75 13.47
C GLU A 61 -10.36 3.70 12.44
N LEU A 62 -10.04 3.33 11.20
CA LEU A 62 -11.00 3.20 10.11
C LEU A 62 -11.71 1.84 10.13
N GLN A 63 -11.39 0.96 11.07
CA GLN A 63 -11.96 -0.37 11.21
C GLN A 63 -11.81 -1.21 9.93
N THR A 64 -10.62 -1.15 9.32
CA THR A 64 -10.31 -1.88 8.10
C THR A 64 -8.99 -2.63 8.23
N ASN A 65 -8.82 -3.66 7.40
CA ASN A 65 -7.57 -4.40 7.32
C ASN A 65 -6.50 -3.52 6.67
N PRO A 66 -5.27 -3.43 7.24
CA PRO A 66 -4.21 -2.61 6.65
C PRO A 66 -3.90 -2.99 5.20
N ALA A 67 -3.86 -4.27 4.86
CA ALA A 67 -3.60 -4.71 3.48
C ALA A 67 -4.68 -4.22 2.53
N SER A 68 -5.95 -4.28 2.92
CA SER A 68 -7.07 -3.77 2.12
C SER A 68 -6.95 -2.27 1.91
N LEU A 69 -6.57 -1.53 2.96
CA LEU A 69 -6.35 -0.08 2.85
C LEU A 69 -5.22 0.23 1.87
N ALA A 70 -4.11 -0.53 1.94
CA ALA A 70 -2.98 -0.37 1.03
C ALA A 70 -3.36 -0.66 -0.42
N HIS A 71 -4.13 -1.71 -0.66
CA HIS A 71 -4.61 -2.04 -2.01
C HIS A 71 -5.49 -0.93 -2.58
N ARG A 72 -6.42 -0.43 -1.78
CA ARG A 72 -7.30 0.65 -2.23
C ARG A 72 -6.56 1.96 -2.44
N TYR A 73 -5.51 2.22 -1.64
CA TYR A 73 -4.60 3.33 -1.87
C TYR A 73 -3.93 3.21 -3.25
N ALA A 74 -3.38 2.02 -3.54
CA ALA A 74 -2.71 1.77 -4.81
C ALA A 74 -3.65 1.95 -6.01
N LEU A 75 -4.91 1.56 -5.87
CA LEU A 75 -5.92 1.73 -6.92
C LEU A 75 -6.22 3.20 -7.21
N ARG A 76 -5.91 4.10 -6.29
CA ARG A 76 -6.09 5.54 -6.50
C ARG A 76 -4.98 6.15 -7.35
N LEU A 77 -3.83 5.47 -7.47
CA LEU A 77 -2.76 5.89 -8.36
C LEU A 77 -3.20 5.71 -9.81
N ASP A 78 -2.65 6.51 -10.70
CA ASP A 78 -3.00 6.44 -12.13
C ASP A 78 -2.26 5.28 -12.81
N ILE A 79 -2.59 4.06 -12.40
CA ILE A 79 -2.03 2.82 -12.94
C ILE A 79 -3.10 2.04 -13.71
N ASP A 80 -2.66 1.18 -14.62
CA ASP A 80 -3.56 0.38 -15.45
C ASP A 80 -4.01 -0.89 -14.74
N THR A 81 -3.13 -1.49 -13.96
CA THR A 81 -3.44 -2.71 -13.21
C THR A 81 -2.53 -2.80 -11.98
N LEU A 82 -3.04 -3.49 -10.97
CA LEU A 82 -2.30 -3.77 -9.75
C LEU A 82 -2.08 -5.27 -9.65
N VAL A 83 -0.81 -5.68 -9.58
CA VAL A 83 -0.44 -7.09 -9.47
C VAL A 83 -0.26 -7.43 -8.00
N LEU A 84 -1.00 -8.42 -7.52
CA LEU A 84 -1.00 -8.84 -6.13
C LEU A 84 -0.59 -10.30 -5.99
N GLY A 85 0.13 -10.61 -4.91
CA GLY A 85 0.38 -11.98 -4.50
C GLY A 85 -0.54 -12.36 -3.35
N VAL A 86 -1.06 -13.58 -3.37
CA VAL A 86 -1.89 -14.09 -2.28
C VAL A 86 -1.37 -15.48 -1.86
N LYS A 87 -1.43 -15.79 -0.57
CA LYS A 87 -0.93 -17.05 -0.03
C LYS A 87 -2.04 -18.01 0.35
N ASN A 88 -3.26 -17.51 0.53
CA ASN A 88 -4.37 -18.32 0.97
C ASN A 88 -5.68 -17.73 0.44
N ARG A 89 -6.76 -18.49 0.67
CA ARG A 89 -8.08 -18.12 0.18
C ARG A 89 -8.57 -16.81 0.79
N GLN A 90 -8.33 -16.58 2.08
CA GLN A 90 -8.81 -15.38 2.76
C GLN A 90 -8.15 -14.12 2.18
N GLU A 91 -6.86 -14.19 1.88
CA GLU A 91 -6.18 -13.06 1.24
C GLU A 91 -6.78 -12.74 -0.13
N LEU A 92 -7.13 -13.76 -0.90
CA LEU A 92 -7.79 -13.56 -2.19
C LEU A 92 -9.16 -12.91 -2.02
N VAL A 93 -9.97 -13.39 -1.06
CA VAL A 93 -11.28 -12.81 -0.76
C VAL A 93 -11.13 -11.34 -0.38
N ASP A 94 -10.16 -11.02 0.46
CA ASP A 94 -9.92 -9.64 0.89
C ASP A 94 -9.48 -8.75 -0.28
N CYS A 95 -8.65 -9.27 -1.19
CA CYS A 95 -8.25 -8.53 -2.39
C CYS A 95 -9.44 -8.23 -3.30
N VAL A 96 -10.31 -9.22 -3.51
CA VAL A 96 -11.52 -9.05 -4.34
C VAL A 96 -12.45 -8.02 -3.70
N ALA A 97 -12.62 -8.07 -2.38
CA ALA A 97 -13.45 -7.11 -1.66
C ALA A 97 -12.89 -5.69 -1.77
N ALA A 98 -11.57 -5.54 -1.65
CA ALA A 98 -10.91 -4.24 -1.80
C ALA A 98 -11.09 -3.68 -3.20
N ALA A 99 -10.95 -4.51 -4.22
CA ALA A 99 -11.15 -4.11 -5.61
C ALA A 99 -12.60 -3.68 -5.85
N ALA A 100 -13.56 -4.42 -5.30
CA ALA A 100 -14.99 -4.10 -5.42
C ALA A 100 -15.33 -2.78 -4.71
N ALA A 101 -14.70 -2.48 -3.58
CA ALA A 101 -14.86 -1.20 -2.87
C ALA A 101 -14.26 -0.03 -3.65
N GLY A 102 -13.27 -0.31 -4.50
CA GLY A 102 -12.63 0.67 -5.35
C GLY A 102 -11.56 1.51 -4.68
N PRO A 103 -11.03 2.53 -5.39
CA PRO A 103 -9.99 3.39 -4.84
C PRO A 103 -10.49 4.19 -3.64
N LEU A 104 -9.56 4.57 -2.77
CA LEU A 104 -9.86 5.38 -1.59
C LEU A 104 -10.30 6.80 -2.00
N PRO A 105 -11.13 7.44 -1.18
CA PRO A 105 -11.37 8.88 -1.34
C PRO A 105 -10.08 9.69 -1.23
N ALA A 106 -10.00 10.80 -1.94
CA ALA A 106 -8.80 11.65 -1.95
C ALA A 106 -8.39 12.10 -0.54
N GLU A 107 -9.34 12.34 0.34
CA GLU A 107 -9.08 12.76 1.72
C GLU A 107 -8.31 11.70 2.50
N LEU A 108 -8.67 10.43 2.35
CA LEU A 108 -7.96 9.32 3.00
C LEU A 108 -6.56 9.16 2.44
N VAL A 109 -6.39 9.33 1.12
CA VAL A 109 -5.06 9.32 0.51
C VAL A 109 -4.16 10.38 1.15
N MET A 110 -4.69 11.58 1.35
CA MET A 110 -3.94 12.65 2.00
C MET A 110 -3.57 12.32 3.44
N GLN A 111 -4.48 11.69 4.19
CA GLN A 111 -4.19 11.25 5.56
C GLN A 111 -3.09 10.20 5.59
N ILE A 112 -3.14 9.24 4.67
CA ILE A 112 -2.12 8.21 4.56
C ILE A 112 -0.77 8.83 4.22
N ASP A 113 -0.73 9.71 3.23
CA ASP A 113 0.51 10.38 2.83
C ASP A 113 1.13 11.14 4.00
N ARG A 114 0.33 11.80 4.80
CA ARG A 114 0.81 12.50 5.99
C ARG A 114 1.34 11.53 7.06
N SER A 115 0.66 10.40 7.27
CA SER A 115 1.11 9.42 8.26
C SER A 115 2.45 8.80 7.87
N VAL A 116 2.62 8.47 6.59
CA VAL A 116 3.86 7.90 6.06
C VAL A 116 5.00 8.92 6.14
N ASN A 117 4.74 10.18 5.80
CA ASN A 117 5.76 11.22 5.86
C ASN A 117 6.23 11.51 7.28
N ARG A 118 5.36 11.37 8.29
CA ARG A 118 5.75 11.52 9.70
C ARG A 118 6.66 10.41 10.17
N ASP A 119 6.36 9.18 9.74
CA ASP A 119 7.05 7.99 10.22
C ASP A 119 8.23 7.60 9.32
N GLY A 120 8.36 8.22 8.16
CA GLY A 120 9.33 7.85 7.13
C GLY A 120 10.69 8.54 7.23
N ASP A 121 10.87 9.42 8.17
CA ASP A 121 12.13 10.17 8.32
C ASP A 121 13.09 9.55 9.33
#